data_1a9893f681653a4cf2f8dd158d8ae89e
#
_entry.id   1a9893f681653a4cf2f8dd158d8ae89e
#
_cell.length_a   1.000
_cell.length_b   1.000
_cell.length_c   1.000
_cell.angle_alpha   90.00
_cell.angle_beta   90.00
_cell.angle_gamma   90.00
#
_symmetry.space_group_name_H-M   'P 1'
#
loop_
_entity.id
_entity.type
_entity.pdbx_description
1 polymer ?
#
loop_
_entity_poly.entity_id
_entity_poly.type
_entity_poly.pdbx_seq_one_letter_code
_entity_poly.pdbx_strand_id
1 'polypeptide(L)'
;MGWIDNRFEKNFLVTTVDYVFNWARKSAIWPMTFGLACCAIEMIAASTSRFDIARFGSEVFRPSPRQSDLMIVAGTVTLKMAPVVKRIYDQMPDPKWCISMGACSSVGGPFNTYAVLQGVDRIVPVDVYIVGCPPRPENLFYGLLRLQDKIDKMSIAKKPTEVRLHEGMVDDFKQQIRVAQANFANPEQLVQPVNNGVLAGR
;
A
#
# COMPACT_ATOMS: atom_id res chain seq x y z
N MET A 1 -25.31 -15.88 12.49
CA MET A 1 -24.29 -16.58 11.69
C MET A 1 -22.97 -16.80 12.42
N GLY A 2 -22.83 -16.42 13.71
CA GLY A 2 -21.57 -16.50 14.45
C GLY A 2 -21.27 -17.84 15.19
N TRP A 3 -22.18 -18.80 15.23
CA TRP A 3 -21.99 -20.01 16.03
C TRP A 3 -21.26 -21.13 15.27
N ILE A 4 -21.32 -21.10 13.96
CA ILE A 4 -20.64 -22.07 13.10
C ILE A 4 -19.16 -21.67 12.92
N ASP A 5 -18.86 -20.38 12.81
CA ASP A 5 -17.49 -19.87 12.60
C ASP A 5 -16.54 -20.22 13.76
N ASN A 6 -16.99 -20.10 15.02
CA ASN A 6 -16.16 -20.43 16.19
C ASN A 6 -15.90 -21.94 16.36
N ARG A 7 -16.65 -22.81 15.71
CA ARG A 7 -16.48 -24.26 15.83
C ARG A 7 -15.42 -24.80 14.89
N PHE A 8 -15.22 -24.12 13.74
CA PHE A 8 -14.19 -24.49 12.77
C PHE A 8 -12.80 -23.96 13.17
N GLU A 9 -12.72 -22.79 13.80
CA GLU A 9 -11.44 -22.21 14.25
C GLU A 9 -10.70 -23.06 15.30
N LYS A 10 -11.39 -23.95 16.01
CA LYS A 10 -10.81 -24.81 17.07
C LYS A 10 -10.54 -26.26 16.65
N ASN A 11 -10.77 -26.61 15.39
CA ASN A 11 -10.50 -27.95 14.90
C ASN A 11 -9.00 -28.13 14.60
N PHE A 12 -8.39 -29.17 15.14
CA PHE A 12 -6.99 -29.53 14.92
C PHE A 12 -6.62 -29.58 13.43
N LEU A 13 -7.46 -30.16 12.59
CA LEU A 13 -7.21 -30.25 11.14
C LEU A 13 -7.18 -28.85 10.48
N VAL A 14 -8.11 -27.97 10.81
CA VAL A 14 -8.15 -26.61 10.25
C VAL A 14 -6.93 -25.82 10.70
N THR A 15 -6.54 -25.90 11.96
CA THR A 15 -5.35 -25.22 12.48
C THR A 15 -4.07 -25.71 11.81
N THR A 16 -3.96 -27.02 11.55
CA THR A 16 -2.79 -27.58 10.85
C THR A 16 -2.73 -27.13 9.40
N VAL A 17 -3.86 -27.10 8.71
CA VAL A 17 -3.97 -26.62 7.33
C VAL A 17 -3.64 -25.13 7.26
N ASP A 18 -4.19 -24.29 8.16
CA ASP A 18 -3.88 -22.88 8.26
C ASP A 18 -2.38 -22.64 8.46
N TYR A 19 -1.74 -23.41 9.33
CA TYR A 19 -0.30 -23.32 9.58
C TYR A 19 0.52 -23.62 8.32
N VAL A 20 0.22 -24.68 7.60
CA VAL A 20 0.95 -25.06 6.37
C VAL A 20 0.78 -23.99 5.28
N PHE A 21 -0.46 -23.50 5.07
CA PHE A 21 -0.72 -22.46 4.07
C PHE A 21 -0.06 -21.12 4.44
N ASN A 22 -0.11 -20.71 5.70
CA ASN A 22 0.52 -19.49 6.15
C ASN A 22 2.04 -19.58 6.09
N TRP A 23 2.61 -20.75 6.42
CA TRP A 23 4.04 -20.99 6.25
C TRP A 23 4.46 -20.88 4.77
N ALA A 24 3.69 -21.47 3.85
CA ALA A 24 3.97 -21.37 2.42
C ALA A 24 3.88 -19.92 1.92
N ARG A 25 2.83 -19.19 2.30
CA ARG A 25 2.62 -17.80 1.90
C ARG A 25 3.70 -16.87 2.41
N LYS A 26 4.08 -16.98 3.70
CA LYS A 26 5.12 -16.12 4.27
C LYS A 26 6.50 -16.39 3.71
N SER A 27 6.78 -17.64 3.29
CA SER A 27 8.08 -18.06 2.76
C SER A 27 8.27 -17.70 1.29
N ALA A 28 7.21 -17.33 0.57
CA ALA A 28 7.24 -16.99 -0.86
C ALA A 28 6.32 -15.79 -1.13
N ILE A 29 6.73 -14.60 -0.68
CA ILE A 29 6.03 -13.34 -0.95
C ILE A 29 6.67 -12.70 -2.16
N TRP A 30 5.93 -12.58 -3.26
CA TRP A 30 6.46 -12.02 -4.51
C TRP A 30 6.06 -10.55 -4.67
N PRO A 31 7.03 -9.63 -4.49
CA PRO A 31 6.77 -8.21 -4.69
C PRO A 31 6.51 -7.88 -6.15
N MET A 32 5.64 -6.91 -6.37
CA MET A 32 5.45 -6.30 -7.68
C MET A 32 6.56 -5.29 -7.97
N THR A 33 7.07 -5.29 -9.20
CA THR A 33 8.01 -4.28 -9.69
C THR A 33 7.28 -2.96 -9.89
N PHE A 34 7.20 -2.14 -8.83
CA PHE A 34 6.48 -0.88 -8.83
C PHE A 34 7.20 0.16 -7.95
N GLY A 35 7.68 1.22 -8.55
CA GLY A 35 8.37 2.31 -7.86
C GLY A 35 7.87 3.65 -8.35
N LEU A 36 7.69 4.61 -7.45
CA LEU A 36 7.11 5.92 -7.76
C LEU A 36 8.11 7.07 -7.62
N ALA A 37 9.00 7.00 -6.63
CA ALA A 37 9.95 8.08 -6.33
C ALA A 37 11.21 7.53 -5.65
N CYS A 38 11.91 8.37 -4.88
CA CYS A 38 13.21 8.06 -4.26
C CYS A 38 13.20 6.81 -3.37
N CYS A 39 12.09 6.46 -2.71
CA CYS A 39 11.99 5.23 -1.91
C CYS A 39 12.14 3.95 -2.76
N ALA A 40 11.85 4.02 -4.06
CA ALA A 40 12.06 2.90 -4.96
C ALA A 40 13.55 2.56 -5.14
N ILE A 41 14.44 3.53 -5.03
CA ILE A 41 15.89 3.32 -5.09
C ILE A 41 16.35 2.47 -3.90
N GLU A 42 15.84 2.75 -2.70
CA GLU A 42 16.12 1.95 -1.51
C GLU A 42 15.49 0.55 -1.61
N MET A 43 14.33 0.42 -2.24
CA MET A 43 13.73 -0.88 -2.55
C MET A 43 14.60 -1.69 -3.50
N ILE A 44 15.18 -1.06 -4.53
CA ILE A 44 16.15 -1.70 -5.44
C ILE A 44 17.42 -2.05 -4.68
N ALA A 45 17.92 -1.17 -3.81
CA ALA A 45 19.10 -1.43 -2.98
C ALA A 45 18.91 -2.66 -2.08
N ALA A 46 17.68 -2.93 -1.60
CA ALA A 46 17.37 -4.11 -0.80
C ALA A 46 17.55 -5.44 -1.56
N SER A 47 17.47 -5.41 -2.90
CA SER A 47 17.71 -6.58 -3.75
C SER A 47 19.15 -6.70 -4.25
N THR A 48 20.06 -5.81 -3.80
CA THR A 48 21.47 -5.86 -4.18
C THR A 48 22.28 -6.79 -3.26
N SER A 49 23.51 -7.11 -3.67
CA SER A 49 24.41 -8.04 -2.98
C SER A 49 24.71 -7.70 -1.52
N ARG A 50 24.59 -6.42 -1.13
CA ARG A 50 24.82 -5.99 0.27
C ARG A 50 23.68 -6.40 1.20
N PHE A 51 22.43 -6.45 0.72
CA PHE A 51 21.26 -6.56 1.58
C PHE A 51 20.45 -7.84 1.38
N ASP A 52 20.45 -8.45 0.25
CA ASP A 52 19.87 -9.76 -0.07
C ASP A 52 18.45 -10.00 0.49
N ILE A 53 17.44 -9.48 -0.20
CA ILE A 53 16.03 -9.69 0.12
C ILE A 53 15.57 -11.16 -0.07
N ALA A 54 16.37 -11.99 -0.75
CA ALA A 54 16.08 -13.40 -1.01
C ALA A 54 15.90 -14.20 0.28
N ARG A 55 16.61 -13.87 1.34
CA ARG A 55 16.51 -14.52 2.66
C ARG A 55 15.11 -14.40 3.28
N PHE A 56 14.32 -13.43 2.84
CA PHE A 56 12.95 -13.20 3.31
C PHE A 56 11.89 -13.80 2.38
N GLY A 57 12.33 -14.57 1.35
CA GLY A 57 11.43 -15.18 0.37
C GLY A 57 10.83 -14.18 -0.63
N SER A 58 11.43 -12.99 -0.79
CA SER A 58 10.89 -11.90 -1.59
C SER A 58 11.81 -11.51 -2.76
N GLU A 59 12.64 -12.43 -3.24
CA GLU A 59 13.59 -12.19 -4.34
C GLU A 59 12.90 -11.94 -5.68
N VAL A 60 11.78 -12.59 -5.91
CA VAL A 60 11.13 -12.62 -7.22
C VAL A 60 10.24 -11.39 -7.40
N PHE A 61 10.79 -10.35 -8.01
CA PHE A 61 10.04 -9.18 -8.42
C PHE A 61 9.27 -9.46 -9.72
N ARG A 62 7.94 -9.41 -9.66
CA ARG A 62 7.08 -9.63 -10.83
C ARG A 62 6.64 -8.31 -11.47
N PRO A 63 6.77 -8.16 -12.80
CA PRO A 63 6.29 -6.97 -13.50
C PRO A 63 4.77 -6.93 -13.65
N SER A 64 4.11 -8.10 -13.63
CA SER A 64 2.67 -8.21 -13.75
C SER A 64 1.99 -8.23 -12.38
N PRO A 65 1.00 -7.37 -12.11
CA PRO A 65 0.25 -7.38 -10.86
C PRO A 65 -0.50 -8.70 -10.64
N ARG A 66 -0.89 -9.39 -11.70
CA ARG A 66 -1.59 -10.69 -11.62
C ARG A 66 -0.71 -11.85 -11.13
N GLN A 67 0.60 -11.66 -11.09
CA GLN A 67 1.58 -12.65 -10.63
C GLN A 67 2.27 -12.23 -9.33
N SER A 68 1.81 -11.17 -8.71
CA SER A 68 2.41 -10.60 -7.49
C SER A 68 1.45 -10.69 -6.32
N ASP A 69 1.99 -10.94 -5.15
CA ASP A 69 1.24 -11.06 -3.90
C ASP A 69 1.39 -9.80 -3.03
N LEU A 70 2.50 -9.08 -3.21
CA LEU A 70 2.85 -7.91 -2.42
C LEU A 70 2.99 -6.67 -3.30
N MET A 71 2.28 -5.61 -2.94
CA MET A 71 2.48 -4.27 -3.48
C MET A 71 3.28 -3.42 -2.50
N ILE A 72 4.44 -2.91 -2.92
CA ILE A 72 5.22 -1.95 -2.15
C ILE A 72 5.02 -0.58 -2.80
N VAL A 73 4.29 0.31 -2.15
CA VAL A 73 4.10 1.69 -2.61
C VAL A 73 5.30 2.50 -2.14
N ALA A 74 6.31 2.61 -3.00
CA ALA A 74 7.59 3.22 -2.67
C ALA A 74 7.70 4.63 -3.25
N GLY A 75 7.34 5.63 -2.44
CA GLY A 75 7.52 7.04 -2.79
C GLY A 75 6.24 7.86 -2.85
N THR A 76 6.36 9.05 -3.42
CA THR A 76 5.28 10.04 -3.51
C THR A 76 4.21 9.60 -4.50
N VAL A 77 2.97 9.58 -4.06
CA VAL A 77 1.80 9.32 -4.91
C VAL A 77 1.16 10.63 -5.30
N THR A 78 1.17 10.96 -6.58
CA THR A 78 0.45 12.13 -7.09
C THR A 78 -1.03 11.80 -7.30
N LEU A 79 -1.91 12.80 -7.23
CA LEU A 79 -3.34 12.62 -7.51
C LEU A 79 -3.58 12.08 -8.92
N LYS A 80 -2.73 12.43 -9.88
CA LYS A 80 -2.79 11.91 -11.25
C LYS A 80 -2.43 10.42 -11.31
N MET A 81 -1.50 9.95 -10.46
CA MET A 81 -1.07 8.56 -10.39
C MET A 81 -1.96 7.68 -9.51
N ALA A 82 -2.68 8.26 -8.57
CA ALA A 82 -3.51 7.56 -7.60
C ALA A 82 -4.52 6.56 -8.23
N PRO A 83 -5.28 6.91 -9.30
CA PRO A 83 -6.19 5.95 -9.95
C PRO A 83 -5.44 4.80 -10.62
N VAL A 84 -4.20 5.01 -11.07
CA VAL A 84 -3.36 3.95 -11.65
C VAL A 84 -2.93 2.97 -10.55
N VAL A 85 -2.46 3.49 -9.40
CA VAL A 85 -2.10 2.68 -8.22
C VAL A 85 -3.28 1.81 -7.79
N LYS A 86 -4.47 2.39 -7.68
CA LYS A 86 -5.69 1.65 -7.34
C LYS A 86 -6.00 0.55 -8.35
N ARG A 87 -5.93 0.85 -9.64
CA ARG A 87 -6.18 -0.12 -10.71
C ARG A 87 -5.20 -1.30 -10.69
N ILE A 88 -3.93 -1.01 -10.42
CA ILE A 88 -2.88 -2.04 -10.31
C ILE A 88 -3.16 -2.94 -9.10
N TYR A 89 -3.51 -2.35 -7.95
CA TYR A 89 -3.85 -3.10 -6.75
C TYR A 89 -5.07 -4.00 -6.97
N ASP A 90 -6.10 -3.50 -7.65
CA ASP A 90 -7.31 -4.27 -7.95
C ASP A 90 -7.05 -5.46 -8.90
N GLN A 91 -6.00 -5.39 -9.72
CA GLN A 91 -5.59 -6.47 -10.61
C GLN A 91 -4.79 -7.58 -9.91
N MET A 92 -4.33 -7.36 -8.68
CA MET A 92 -3.62 -8.39 -7.92
C MET A 92 -4.58 -9.48 -7.44
N PRO A 93 -4.18 -10.76 -7.48
CA PRO A 93 -4.98 -11.86 -6.94
C PRO A 93 -5.06 -11.81 -5.42
N ASP A 94 -6.12 -12.36 -4.85
CA ASP A 94 -6.22 -12.55 -3.41
C ASP A 94 -5.60 -13.91 -3.00
N PRO A 95 -4.91 -13.98 -1.87
CA PRO A 95 -4.61 -12.93 -0.89
C PRO A 95 -3.50 -11.99 -1.33
N LYS A 96 -3.69 -10.70 -1.11
CA LYS A 96 -2.74 -9.64 -1.47
C LYS A 96 -2.46 -8.73 -0.29
N TRP A 97 -1.26 -8.18 -0.27
CA TRP A 97 -0.81 -7.29 0.79
C TRP A 97 -0.23 -6.00 0.22
N CYS A 98 -0.29 -4.94 1.02
CA CYS A 98 0.24 -3.64 0.65
C CYS A 98 1.13 -3.09 1.75
N ILE A 99 2.36 -2.71 1.38
CA ILE A 99 3.30 -1.98 2.23
C ILE A 99 3.39 -0.54 1.74
N SER A 100 3.16 0.41 2.64
CA SER A 100 3.45 1.83 2.41
C SER A 100 4.87 2.14 2.84
N MET A 101 5.76 2.42 1.87
CA MET A 101 7.18 2.68 2.13
C MET A 101 7.49 4.17 2.04
N GLY A 102 7.88 4.73 3.17
CA GLY A 102 8.33 6.10 3.32
C GLY A 102 7.24 7.09 3.75
N ALA A 103 7.66 8.26 4.16
CA ALA A 103 6.76 9.31 4.66
C ALA A 103 5.78 9.81 3.59
N CYS A 104 6.22 9.85 2.31
CA CYS A 104 5.38 10.35 1.22
C CYS A 104 4.17 9.45 0.95
N SER A 105 4.35 8.13 0.92
CA SER A 105 3.24 7.20 0.72
C SER A 105 2.35 7.11 1.96
N SER A 106 2.91 7.30 3.17
CA SER A 106 2.17 7.16 4.42
C SER A 106 1.28 8.37 4.72
N VAL A 107 1.81 9.60 4.57
CA VAL A 107 1.10 10.85 4.97
C VAL A 107 1.36 12.02 4.00
N GLY A 108 1.91 11.78 2.81
CA GLY A 108 2.31 12.83 1.88
C GLY A 108 3.71 13.41 2.13
N GLY A 109 4.36 13.07 3.27
CA GLY A 109 5.69 13.52 3.64
C GLY A 109 5.80 15.05 3.73
N PRO A 110 6.92 15.66 3.26
CA PRO A 110 7.10 17.10 3.27
C PRO A 110 6.28 17.82 2.16
N PHE A 111 5.59 17.07 1.30
CA PHE A 111 4.91 17.61 0.12
C PHE A 111 3.41 17.77 0.37
N ASN A 112 3.04 18.71 1.22
CA ASN A 112 1.64 19.05 1.45
C ASN A 112 1.15 20.01 0.34
N THR A 113 0.96 19.48 -0.86
CA THR A 113 0.52 20.24 -2.04
C THR A 113 -0.78 19.65 -2.61
N TYR A 114 -1.48 20.45 -3.41
CA TYR A 114 -2.71 20.03 -4.08
C TYR A 114 -2.52 18.89 -5.09
N ALA A 115 -1.29 18.63 -5.53
CA ALA A 115 -0.97 17.60 -6.52
C ALA A 115 -0.60 16.24 -5.91
N VAL A 116 -0.36 16.18 -4.59
CA VAL A 116 0.13 14.99 -3.89
C VAL A 116 -0.95 14.41 -3.00
N LEU A 117 -1.14 13.09 -3.14
CA LEU A 117 -2.05 12.35 -2.26
C LEU A 117 -1.45 12.26 -0.85
N GLN A 118 -2.22 12.69 0.13
CA GLN A 118 -1.81 12.70 1.55
C GLN A 118 -2.16 11.37 2.21
N GLY A 119 -1.40 10.32 1.87
CA GLY A 119 -1.57 8.94 2.35
C GLY A 119 -2.18 8.00 1.31
N VAL A 120 -1.50 6.89 1.06
CA VAL A 120 -1.97 5.85 0.11
C VAL A 120 -3.13 5.03 0.67
N ASP A 121 -3.29 5.01 1.98
CA ASP A 121 -4.40 4.38 2.70
C ASP A 121 -5.78 4.89 2.28
N ARG A 122 -5.83 6.09 1.69
CA ARG A 122 -7.07 6.65 1.12
C ARG A 122 -7.56 5.93 -0.13
N ILE A 123 -6.68 5.19 -0.81
CA ILE A 123 -7.00 4.52 -2.08
C ILE A 123 -6.82 3.01 -2.04
N VAL A 124 -5.90 2.52 -1.20
CA VAL A 124 -5.54 1.10 -1.08
C VAL A 124 -5.41 0.75 0.40
N PRO A 125 -5.96 -0.37 0.88
CA PRO A 125 -5.75 -0.82 2.25
C PRO A 125 -4.26 -1.12 2.46
N VAL A 126 -3.67 -0.56 3.52
CA VAL A 126 -2.26 -0.73 3.88
C VAL A 126 -2.13 -1.69 5.04
N ASP A 127 -1.27 -2.69 4.90
CA ASP A 127 -1.00 -3.69 5.94
C ASP A 127 0.12 -3.27 6.88
N VAL A 128 1.17 -2.66 6.32
CA VAL A 128 2.36 -2.24 7.07
C VAL A 128 2.85 -0.89 6.57
N TYR A 129 3.21 -0.01 7.52
CA TYR A 129 3.85 1.27 7.24
C TYR A 129 5.32 1.23 7.60
N ILE A 130 6.17 1.69 6.67
CA ILE A 130 7.62 1.79 6.87
C ILE A 130 7.99 3.27 6.91
N VAL A 131 8.47 3.73 8.04
CA VAL A 131 8.85 5.13 8.27
C VAL A 131 10.25 5.42 7.76
N GLY A 132 10.45 6.64 7.24
CA GLY A 132 11.72 7.15 6.74
C GLY A 132 11.53 8.05 5.52
N CYS A 133 12.56 8.80 5.15
CA CYS A 133 12.53 9.68 3.97
C CYS A 133 13.92 9.81 3.33
N PRO A 134 14.34 8.83 2.51
CA PRO A 134 13.81 7.49 2.34
C PRO A 134 14.14 6.58 3.54
N PRO A 135 13.35 5.52 3.78
CA PRO A 135 13.72 4.50 4.75
C PRO A 135 14.89 3.67 4.23
N ARG A 136 15.77 3.26 5.13
CA ARG A 136 16.87 2.35 4.77
C ARG A 136 16.38 0.96 4.39
N PRO A 137 17.14 0.17 3.61
CA PRO A 137 16.76 -1.20 3.26
C PRO A 137 16.46 -2.10 4.47
N GLU A 138 17.16 -1.89 5.60
CA GLU A 138 16.90 -2.64 6.84
C GLU A 138 15.49 -2.40 7.39
N ASN A 139 14.97 -1.18 7.22
CA ASN A 139 13.61 -0.87 7.61
C ASN A 139 12.59 -1.57 6.73
N LEU A 140 12.91 -1.77 5.44
CA LEU A 140 12.07 -2.57 4.54
C LEU A 140 12.05 -4.03 5.00
N PHE A 141 13.19 -4.60 5.38
CA PHE A 141 13.23 -5.97 5.92
C PHE A 141 12.43 -6.11 7.21
N TYR A 142 12.53 -5.13 8.10
CA TYR A 142 11.69 -5.11 9.29
C TYR A 142 10.19 -5.06 8.95
N GLY A 143 9.82 -4.27 7.94
CA GLY A 143 8.45 -4.22 7.42
C GLY A 143 7.99 -5.57 6.85
N LEU A 144 8.86 -6.28 6.11
CA LEU A 144 8.57 -7.63 5.61
C LEU A 144 8.39 -8.63 6.76
N LEU A 145 9.25 -8.60 7.78
CA LEU A 145 9.09 -9.45 8.96
C LEU A 145 7.76 -9.19 9.67
N ARG A 146 7.36 -7.93 9.81
CA ARG A 146 6.05 -7.58 10.37
C ARG A 146 4.88 -8.07 9.52
N LEU A 147 5.03 -8.05 8.21
CA LEU A 147 4.03 -8.63 7.32
C LEU A 147 3.96 -10.14 7.47
N GLN A 148 5.10 -10.82 7.56
CA GLN A 148 5.17 -12.27 7.80
C GLN A 148 4.51 -12.65 9.13
N ASP A 149 4.74 -11.91 10.21
CA ASP A 149 4.07 -12.08 11.49
C ASP A 149 2.54 -11.91 11.40
N LYS A 150 2.09 -10.99 10.53
CA LYS A 150 0.66 -10.80 10.26
C LYS A 150 0.07 -12.00 9.52
N ILE A 151 0.77 -12.50 8.51
CA ILE A 151 0.35 -13.67 7.72
C ILE A 151 0.24 -14.92 8.60
N ASP A 152 1.19 -15.14 9.51
CA ASP A 152 1.16 -16.30 10.44
C ASP A 152 -0.09 -16.33 11.31
N LYS A 153 -0.67 -15.16 11.59
CA LYS A 153 -1.88 -15.03 12.42
C LYS A 153 -3.18 -15.05 11.62
N MET A 154 -3.09 -15.18 10.29
CA MET A 154 -4.28 -15.22 9.43
C MET A 154 -4.89 -16.63 9.46
N SER A 155 -6.23 -16.70 9.46
CA SER A 155 -6.96 -17.95 9.28
C SER A 155 -7.65 -17.95 7.92
N ILE A 156 -7.60 -19.08 7.23
CA ILE A 156 -8.27 -19.28 5.93
C ILE A 156 -9.79 -19.18 6.10
N ALA A 157 -10.31 -19.63 7.25
CA ALA A 157 -11.73 -19.58 7.55
C ALA A 157 -12.26 -18.15 7.76
N LYS A 158 -11.38 -17.22 8.13
CA LYS A 158 -11.74 -15.83 8.37
C LYS A 158 -11.35 -15.00 7.14
N LYS A 159 -12.35 -14.58 6.36
CA LYS A 159 -12.10 -13.62 5.28
C LYS A 159 -11.32 -12.43 5.82
N PRO A 160 -10.24 -11.99 5.14
CA PRO A 160 -9.57 -10.75 5.50
C PRO A 160 -10.66 -9.67 5.60
N THR A 161 -10.65 -8.93 6.70
CA THR A 161 -11.58 -7.82 6.88
C THR A 161 -11.30 -6.84 5.76
N GLU A 162 -12.18 -6.79 4.76
CA GLU A 162 -12.13 -5.73 3.76
C GLU A 162 -12.18 -4.42 4.55
N VAL A 163 -11.08 -3.69 4.54
CA VAL A 163 -11.07 -2.31 5.03
C VAL A 163 -12.05 -1.60 4.10
N ARG A 164 -13.29 -1.42 4.56
CA ARG A 164 -14.27 -0.60 3.85
C ARG A 164 -13.69 0.80 3.82
N LEU A 165 -13.10 1.16 2.69
CA LEU A 165 -12.84 2.56 2.41
C LEU A 165 -14.18 3.24 2.60
N HIS A 166 -14.25 4.22 3.48
CA HIS A 166 -15.48 5.00 3.68
C HIS A 166 -15.97 5.46 2.30
N GLU A 167 -17.17 5.06 1.91
CA GLU A 167 -17.72 5.38 0.58
C GLU A 167 -17.66 6.90 0.31
N GLY A 168 -17.89 7.73 1.35
CA GLY A 168 -17.68 9.17 1.28
C GLY A 168 -16.25 9.59 0.93
N MET A 169 -15.23 8.87 1.40
CA MET A 169 -13.82 9.19 1.09
C MET A 169 -13.46 8.87 -0.36
N VAL A 170 -14.08 7.82 -0.93
CA VAL A 170 -13.92 7.48 -2.36
C VAL A 170 -14.56 8.53 -3.25
N ASP A 171 -15.72 9.07 -2.85
CA ASP A 171 -16.43 10.10 -3.63
C ASP A 171 -15.72 11.45 -3.54
N ASP A 172 -15.23 11.86 -2.36
CA ASP A 172 -14.38 13.05 -2.20
C ASP A 172 -13.12 12.93 -3.05
N PHE A 173 -12.51 11.75 -3.09
CA PHE A 173 -11.33 11.50 -3.90
C PHE A 173 -11.63 11.56 -5.40
N LYS A 174 -12.73 10.97 -5.86
CA LYS A 174 -13.20 11.08 -7.26
C LYS A 174 -13.48 12.54 -7.64
N GLN A 175 -14.04 13.30 -6.71
CA GLN A 175 -14.32 14.72 -6.91
C GLN A 175 -13.02 15.53 -7.00
N GLN A 176 -12.03 15.27 -6.13
CA GLN A 176 -10.70 15.89 -6.21
C GLN A 176 -9.99 15.57 -7.53
N ILE A 177 -10.07 14.33 -8.01
CA ILE A 177 -9.52 13.95 -9.32
C ILE A 177 -10.23 14.72 -10.45
N ARG A 178 -11.57 14.82 -10.43
CA ARG A 178 -12.33 15.57 -11.44
C ARG A 178 -11.94 17.04 -11.46
N VAL A 179 -11.83 17.66 -10.28
CA VAL A 179 -11.40 19.05 -10.14
C VAL A 179 -9.96 19.23 -10.64
N ALA A 180 -9.05 18.33 -10.29
CA ALA A 180 -7.68 18.36 -10.80
C ALA A 180 -7.63 18.20 -12.32
N GLN A 181 -8.41 17.29 -12.90
CA GLN A 181 -8.51 17.10 -14.35
C GLN A 181 -9.11 18.32 -15.07
N ALA A 182 -10.15 18.93 -14.50
CA ALA A 182 -10.74 20.16 -15.04
C ALA A 182 -9.76 21.34 -15.02
N ASN A 183 -8.96 21.47 -13.97
CA ASN A 183 -7.94 22.51 -13.85
C ASN A 183 -6.79 22.29 -14.85
N PHE A 184 -6.43 21.04 -15.17
CA PHE A 184 -5.45 20.76 -16.23
C PHE A 184 -5.99 21.00 -17.64
N ALA A 185 -7.30 20.87 -17.86
CA ALA A 185 -7.93 21.17 -19.15
C ALA A 185 -8.03 22.67 -19.44
N ASN A 186 -8.03 23.54 -18.40
CA ASN A 186 -8.09 24.99 -18.51
C ASN A 186 -6.93 25.64 -17.72
N PRO A 187 -5.71 25.72 -18.32
CA PRO A 187 -4.53 26.28 -17.63
C PRO A 187 -4.68 27.77 -17.29
N GLU A 188 -5.57 28.50 -17.94
CA GLU A 188 -5.83 29.91 -17.64
C GLU A 188 -6.50 30.15 -16.29
N GLN A 189 -7.18 29.13 -15.73
CA GLN A 189 -7.78 29.23 -14.38
C GLN A 189 -6.79 29.02 -13.25
N LEU A 190 -5.58 28.54 -13.53
CA LEU A 190 -4.52 28.34 -12.52
C LEU A 190 -3.85 29.66 -12.10
N VAL A 191 -4.12 30.77 -12.78
CA VAL A 191 -3.51 32.08 -12.53
C VAL A 191 -4.39 33.00 -11.67
N GLN A 192 -5.48 32.52 -11.10
CA GLN A 192 -6.23 33.33 -10.14
C GLN A 192 -5.44 33.48 -8.83
N PRO A 193 -5.15 34.72 -8.40
CA PRO A 193 -4.45 34.93 -7.14
C PRO A 193 -5.30 34.34 -6.00
N VAL A 194 -4.65 33.49 -5.19
CA VAL A 194 -5.23 33.02 -3.93
C VAL A 194 -5.64 34.27 -3.13
N ASN A 195 -6.94 34.52 -3.03
CA ASN A 195 -7.46 35.54 -2.17
C ASN A 195 -7.08 35.22 -0.72
N ASN A 196 -6.06 35.90 -0.21
CA ASN A 196 -5.55 35.81 1.16
C ASN A 196 -6.57 36.37 2.19
N GLY A 197 -7.85 36.03 2.04
CA GLY A 197 -8.94 36.48 2.90
C GLY A 197 -9.17 35.70 4.20
N VAL A 198 -8.25 34.83 4.60
CA VAL A 198 -8.44 33.97 5.81
C VAL A 198 -7.38 34.19 6.91
N LEU A 199 -6.51 35.20 6.82
CA LEU A 199 -5.60 35.52 7.91
C LEU A 199 -5.87 36.89 8.56
N ALA A 200 -7.14 37.33 8.57
CA ALA A 200 -7.57 38.46 9.38
C ALA A 200 -8.62 37.99 10.40
N GLY A 201 -8.17 37.41 11.52
CA GLY A 201 -9.06 37.07 12.61
C GLY A 201 -8.54 35.98 13.53
N ARG A 202 -7.45 36.22 14.24
CA ARG A 202 -7.22 36.06 15.69
C ARG A 202 -5.75 36.15 16.03
#